data_e8ed2bd2dbd26f146019501e1339d40d
#
_entry.id   e8ed2bd2dbd26f146019501e1339d40d
#
_cell.length_a   1.000
_cell.length_b   1.000
_cell.length_c   1.000
_cell.angle_alpha   90.00
_cell.angle_beta   90.00
_cell.angle_gamma   90.00
#
_symmetry.space_group_name_H-M   'P 1'
#
loop_
_entity.id
_entity.type
_entity.pdbx_description
1 polymer ?
#
loop_
_entity_poly.entity_id
_entity_poly.type
_entity_poly.pdbx_seq_one_letter_code
_entity_poly.pdbx_strand_id
1 'polypeptide(L)'
;MHQIHAAAVSHAPTFAAYIIFLASYVVFALGKFPGLKIDRPGAAIIGAVAMVAFRIVPPREALHFIDFGTIVLLFSMMLIVGNLHLVGFFEWNAELVLRRLKPGHLLPAVIFTSGVLSAFFVNDIVCLVMVPFVLSVTKRINLRPLPYLLAVATGSNIGSVATITGNPQNMLIGSFSGITYRDFFVHLAPVALVGLLIDWAILHRMFGGHMQNQTAAREDIPLPALDFSRLTKPVIVVTGVVIGFFAGLPPATVAAFGAAILLITRTLDPEKLYKEVDWGVLVFFVGLFLIVGGAENAGIVERMLNVAQHWNLQQLPVFTTVVALLSNVVSNVPAVMLVKSLVPGFAHPHTAWLVLAMASTLAGNLTITGSVANIIVVESAKPDVHVGFWDYFRVGLPITVLTILMGSIWLAWVG
;
A
#
# COMPACT_ATOMS: atom_id res chain seq x y z
N MET A 1 2.26 37.02 -38.45
CA MET A 1 2.82 35.86 -39.18
C MET A 1 3.59 35.01 -38.19
N HIS A 2 2.92 34.11 -37.47
CA HIS A 2 3.56 33.03 -36.72
C HIS A 2 3.06 31.72 -37.38
N GLN A 3 3.85 31.16 -38.25
CA GLN A 3 3.67 29.80 -38.71
C GLN A 3 4.09 28.86 -37.59
N ILE A 4 3.11 28.21 -36.96
CA ILE A 4 3.32 27.06 -36.13
C ILE A 4 3.74 25.91 -37.03
N HIS A 5 5.01 25.52 -36.95
CA HIS A 5 5.52 24.29 -37.52
C HIS A 5 4.78 23.12 -36.85
N ALA A 6 3.79 22.57 -37.51
CA ALA A 6 3.28 21.25 -37.23
C ALA A 6 4.43 20.26 -37.54
N ALA A 7 5.23 19.93 -36.54
CA ALA A 7 6.22 18.87 -36.65
C ALA A 7 5.45 17.59 -36.93
N ALA A 8 5.75 16.97 -38.08
CA ALA A 8 5.25 15.65 -38.45
C ALA A 8 5.62 14.69 -37.29
N VAL A 9 4.62 14.24 -36.54
CA VAL A 9 4.77 13.22 -35.52
C VAL A 9 5.21 11.95 -36.22
N SER A 10 6.50 11.63 -36.13
CA SER A 10 7.02 10.37 -36.66
C SER A 10 6.34 9.22 -35.92
N HIS A 11 5.69 8.30 -36.60
CA HIS A 11 4.99 7.15 -35.99
C HIS A 11 5.90 6.20 -35.23
N ALA A 12 7.21 6.25 -35.42
CA ALA A 12 8.20 5.40 -34.79
C ALA A 12 8.32 5.61 -33.26
N PRO A 13 8.36 6.84 -32.69
CA PRO A 13 8.39 7.04 -31.25
C PRO A 13 7.12 6.53 -30.55
N THR A 14 5.96 6.69 -31.19
CA THR A 14 4.67 6.23 -30.65
C THR A 14 4.64 4.71 -30.53
N PHE A 15 5.13 3.97 -31.56
CA PHE A 15 5.17 2.50 -31.49
C PHE A 15 6.14 1.99 -30.43
N ALA A 16 7.32 2.60 -30.30
CA ALA A 16 8.26 2.28 -29.22
C ALA A 16 7.65 2.52 -27.84
N ALA A 17 6.90 3.62 -27.64
CA ALA A 17 6.21 3.91 -26.39
C ALA A 17 5.22 2.80 -26.01
N TYR A 18 4.43 2.29 -26.97
CA TYR A 18 3.51 1.17 -26.72
C TYR A 18 4.26 -0.09 -26.29
N ILE A 19 5.35 -0.45 -26.97
CA ILE A 19 6.12 -1.65 -26.63
C ILE A 19 6.70 -1.52 -25.23
N ILE A 20 7.36 -0.40 -24.92
CA ILE A 20 7.98 -0.16 -23.63
C ILE A 20 6.94 -0.18 -22.51
N PHE A 21 5.83 0.53 -22.72
CA PHE A 21 4.74 0.60 -21.76
C PHE A 21 4.14 -0.79 -21.50
N LEU A 22 3.73 -1.51 -22.53
CA LEU A 22 3.14 -2.84 -22.40
C LEU A 22 4.12 -3.85 -21.79
N ALA A 23 5.38 -3.86 -22.24
CA ALA A 23 6.40 -4.76 -21.70
C ALA A 23 6.65 -4.50 -20.19
N SER A 24 6.73 -3.23 -19.79
CA SER A 24 6.88 -2.86 -18.38
C SER A 24 5.69 -3.32 -17.54
N TYR A 25 4.46 -3.09 -18.01
CA TYR A 25 3.25 -3.49 -17.30
C TYR A 25 3.05 -5.01 -17.24
N VAL A 26 3.51 -5.75 -18.27
CA VAL A 26 3.55 -7.23 -18.20
C VAL A 26 4.45 -7.69 -17.07
N VAL A 27 5.64 -7.09 -16.91
CA VAL A 27 6.53 -7.45 -15.79
C VAL A 27 5.95 -7.03 -14.44
N PHE A 28 5.28 -5.86 -14.36
CA PHE A 28 4.60 -5.42 -13.14
C PHE A 28 3.49 -6.40 -12.73
N ALA A 29 2.74 -6.94 -13.70
CA ALA A 29 1.72 -7.94 -13.50
C ALA A 29 2.29 -9.29 -13.03
N LEU A 30 3.34 -9.77 -13.71
CA LEU A 30 3.96 -11.06 -13.39
C LEU A 30 4.84 -11.02 -12.12
N GLY A 31 5.25 -9.81 -11.70
CA GLY A 31 6.17 -9.61 -10.58
C GLY A 31 7.64 -9.90 -10.90
N LYS A 32 7.90 -10.84 -11.83
CA LYS A 32 9.24 -11.20 -12.36
C LYS A 32 9.11 -11.59 -13.83
N PHE A 33 10.12 -11.27 -14.64
CA PHE A 33 10.13 -11.71 -16.04
C PHE A 33 10.58 -13.18 -16.12
N PRO A 34 9.79 -14.06 -16.76
CA PRO A 34 10.19 -15.47 -16.93
C PRO A 34 11.51 -15.61 -17.70
N GLY A 35 12.46 -16.32 -17.13
CA GLY A 35 13.78 -16.56 -17.76
C GLY A 35 14.82 -15.46 -17.57
N LEU A 36 14.45 -14.30 -17.04
CA LEU A 36 15.38 -13.23 -16.68
C LEU A 36 15.22 -12.87 -15.19
N LYS A 37 16.33 -12.46 -14.55
CA LYS A 37 16.32 -12.03 -13.15
C LYS A 37 15.88 -10.55 -13.05
N ILE A 38 14.75 -10.19 -13.68
CA ILE A 38 14.20 -8.84 -13.70
C ILE A 38 12.95 -8.84 -12.83
N ASP A 39 12.97 -8.05 -11.78
CA ASP A 39 11.85 -7.75 -10.87
C ASP A 39 11.15 -6.44 -11.26
N ARG A 40 10.14 -6.03 -10.48
CA ARG A 40 9.39 -4.78 -10.73
C ARG A 40 10.28 -3.54 -10.77
N PRO A 41 11.18 -3.28 -9.79
CA PRO A 41 12.11 -2.15 -9.86
C PRO A 41 13.03 -2.20 -11.09
N GLY A 42 13.57 -3.36 -11.40
CA GLY A 42 14.41 -3.55 -12.58
C GLY A 42 13.66 -3.25 -13.90
N ALA A 43 12.42 -3.69 -14.03
CA ALA A 43 11.57 -3.38 -15.19
C ALA A 43 11.26 -1.88 -15.28
N ALA A 44 11.03 -1.23 -14.14
CA ALA A 44 10.78 0.21 -14.08
C ALA A 44 12.00 1.02 -14.54
N ILE A 45 13.21 0.64 -14.11
CA ILE A 45 14.46 1.26 -14.57
C ILE A 45 14.63 1.09 -16.08
N ILE A 46 14.51 -0.15 -16.59
CA ILE A 46 14.69 -0.46 -18.00
C ILE A 46 13.68 0.32 -18.85
N GLY A 47 12.39 0.30 -18.44
CA GLY A 47 11.33 1.03 -19.13
C GLY A 47 11.58 2.54 -19.14
N ALA A 48 11.96 3.12 -18.01
CA ALA A 48 12.26 4.54 -17.90
C ALA A 48 13.45 4.95 -18.77
N VAL A 49 14.55 4.18 -18.71
CA VAL A 49 15.73 4.41 -19.55
C VAL A 49 15.36 4.32 -21.03
N ALA A 50 14.54 3.33 -21.41
CA ALA A 50 14.08 3.18 -22.78
C ALA A 50 13.21 4.38 -23.22
N MET A 51 12.26 4.86 -22.37
CA MET A 51 11.45 6.06 -22.67
C MET A 51 12.32 7.29 -22.94
N VAL A 52 13.40 7.47 -22.17
CA VAL A 52 14.34 8.59 -22.37
C VAL A 52 15.26 8.36 -23.58
N ALA A 53 15.79 7.15 -23.77
CA ALA A 53 16.70 6.83 -24.86
C ALA A 53 16.02 6.95 -26.25
N PHE A 54 14.76 6.53 -26.35
CA PHE A 54 13.95 6.72 -27.57
C PHE A 54 13.34 8.13 -27.69
N ARG A 55 13.71 9.06 -26.79
CA ARG A 55 13.24 10.44 -26.76
C ARG A 55 11.72 10.61 -26.67
N ILE A 56 11.02 9.62 -26.16
CA ILE A 56 9.58 9.70 -25.86
C ILE A 56 9.38 10.66 -24.67
N VAL A 57 10.27 10.54 -23.67
CA VAL A 57 10.45 11.52 -22.60
C VAL A 57 11.73 12.31 -22.91
N PRO A 58 11.64 13.62 -23.20
CA PRO A 58 12.84 14.43 -23.40
C PRO A 58 13.70 14.45 -22.13
N PRO A 59 15.02 14.22 -22.18
CA PRO A 59 15.87 14.18 -20.98
C PRO A 59 15.78 15.43 -20.10
N ARG A 60 15.54 16.59 -20.71
CA ARG A 60 15.42 17.88 -20.00
C ARG A 60 14.10 18.00 -19.22
N GLU A 61 13.09 17.24 -19.60
CA GLU A 61 11.74 17.26 -19.03
C GLU A 61 11.48 16.05 -18.11
N ALA A 62 12.40 15.07 -18.10
CA ALA A 62 12.22 13.82 -17.35
C ALA A 62 11.88 14.07 -15.86
N LEU A 63 12.49 15.07 -15.24
CA LEU A 63 12.23 15.42 -13.84
C LEU A 63 10.82 15.96 -13.60
N HIS A 64 10.17 16.56 -14.61
CA HIS A 64 8.81 17.10 -14.49
C HIS A 64 7.75 16.01 -14.35
N PHE A 65 8.03 14.80 -14.83
CA PHE A 65 7.12 13.66 -14.69
C PHE A 65 7.17 13.02 -13.30
N ILE A 66 8.25 13.27 -12.53
CA ILE A 66 8.43 12.68 -11.21
C ILE A 66 7.67 13.50 -10.17
N ASP A 67 6.71 12.88 -9.50
CA ASP A 67 6.08 13.48 -8.34
C ASP A 67 6.98 13.38 -7.10
N PHE A 68 7.78 14.43 -6.90
CA PHE A 68 8.68 14.53 -5.76
C PHE A 68 7.93 14.54 -4.41
N GLY A 69 6.68 15.00 -4.38
CA GLY A 69 5.85 14.98 -3.17
C GLY A 69 5.66 13.54 -2.66
N THR A 70 5.27 12.65 -3.54
CA THR A 70 5.13 11.22 -3.23
C THR A 70 6.47 10.59 -2.83
N ILE A 71 7.57 10.87 -3.56
CA ILE A 71 8.89 10.30 -3.25
C ILE A 71 9.37 10.75 -1.86
N VAL A 72 9.26 12.05 -1.55
CA VAL A 72 9.66 12.59 -0.25
C VAL A 72 8.79 12.01 0.87
N LEU A 73 7.48 11.90 0.66
CA LEU A 73 6.57 11.31 1.64
C LEU A 73 6.92 9.84 1.91
N LEU A 74 7.08 9.02 0.86
CA LEU A 74 7.46 7.62 0.97
C LEU A 74 8.78 7.45 1.74
N PHE A 75 9.82 8.14 1.29
CA PHE A 75 11.16 8.07 1.91
C PHE A 75 11.11 8.47 3.39
N SER A 76 10.44 9.58 3.69
CA SER A 76 10.35 10.10 5.05
C SER A 76 9.56 9.16 5.96
N MET A 77 8.44 8.61 5.48
CA MET A 77 7.66 7.63 6.23
C MET A 77 8.43 6.33 6.46
N MET A 78 9.21 5.86 5.48
CA MET A 78 10.09 4.70 5.67
C MET A 78 11.14 4.95 6.76
N LEU A 79 11.75 6.13 6.80
CA LEU A 79 12.71 6.50 7.86
C LEU A 79 12.04 6.57 9.24
N ILE A 80 10.85 7.17 9.33
CA ILE A 80 10.09 7.29 10.59
C ILE A 80 9.70 5.90 11.09
N VAL A 81 9.13 5.07 10.23
CA VAL A 81 8.65 3.73 10.59
C VAL A 81 9.82 2.79 10.86
N GLY A 82 10.90 2.86 10.08
CA GLY A 82 12.14 2.14 10.35
C GLY A 82 12.78 2.50 11.71
N ASN A 83 12.71 3.79 12.10
CA ASN A 83 13.16 4.21 13.44
C ASN A 83 12.31 3.57 14.53
N LEU A 84 10.97 3.57 14.40
CA LEU A 84 10.06 2.90 15.33
C LEU A 84 10.31 1.39 15.40
N HIS A 85 10.58 0.76 14.27
CA HIS A 85 10.92 -0.67 14.20
C HIS A 85 12.20 -0.97 14.97
N LEU A 86 13.27 -0.26 14.69
CA LEU A 86 14.58 -0.49 15.33
C LEU A 86 14.60 -0.22 16.85
N VAL A 87 13.68 0.61 17.36
CA VAL A 87 13.53 0.82 18.83
C VAL A 87 12.55 -0.17 19.47
N GLY A 88 11.97 -1.12 18.72
CA GLY A 88 11.09 -2.16 19.23
C GLY A 88 9.67 -1.71 19.52
N PHE A 89 9.20 -0.61 18.90
CA PHE A 89 7.86 -0.07 19.13
C PHE A 89 6.75 -1.05 18.75
N PHE A 90 6.89 -1.72 17.62
CA PHE A 90 5.85 -2.63 17.10
C PHE A 90 5.77 -3.90 17.94
N GLU A 91 6.92 -4.48 18.29
CA GLU A 91 7.02 -5.66 19.14
C GLU A 91 6.41 -5.38 20.52
N TRP A 92 6.67 -4.20 21.06
CA TRP A 92 6.08 -3.79 22.34
C TRP A 92 4.56 -3.66 22.26
N ASN A 93 4.03 -2.98 21.25
CA ASN A 93 2.58 -2.83 21.07
C ASN A 93 1.91 -4.19 20.94
N ALA A 94 2.49 -5.06 20.14
CA ALA A 94 1.99 -6.39 19.92
C ALA A 94 1.97 -7.21 21.22
N GLU A 95 3.03 -7.15 22.01
CA GLU A 95 3.12 -7.87 23.28
C GLU A 95 2.20 -7.28 24.37
N LEU A 96 2.05 -5.94 24.41
CA LEU A 96 1.12 -5.27 25.31
C LEU A 96 -0.33 -5.73 25.09
N VAL A 97 -0.73 -5.86 23.82
CA VAL A 97 -2.06 -6.36 23.43
C VAL A 97 -2.24 -7.80 23.90
N LEU A 98 -1.23 -8.67 23.68
CA LEU A 98 -1.36 -10.10 23.98
C LEU A 98 -1.37 -10.43 25.47
N ARG A 99 -0.63 -9.70 26.31
CA ARG A 99 -0.61 -9.95 27.77
C ARG A 99 -1.97 -9.79 28.42
N ARG A 100 -2.82 -8.94 27.87
CA ARG A 100 -4.13 -8.61 28.44
C ARG A 100 -5.25 -9.49 27.89
N LEU A 101 -4.98 -10.32 26.85
CA LEU A 101 -6.02 -11.05 26.14
C LEU A 101 -6.11 -12.51 26.55
N LYS A 102 -7.36 -13.00 26.60
CA LYS A 102 -7.65 -14.43 26.65
C LYS A 102 -7.40 -15.02 25.24
N PRO A 103 -7.03 -16.32 25.11
CA PRO A 103 -6.73 -16.94 23.80
C PRO A 103 -7.83 -16.74 22.74
N GLY A 104 -9.10 -16.75 23.16
CA GLY A 104 -10.25 -16.54 22.27
C GLY A 104 -10.35 -15.12 21.66
N HIS A 105 -9.60 -14.14 22.17
CA HIS A 105 -9.57 -12.77 21.66
C HIS A 105 -8.32 -12.46 20.81
N LEU A 106 -7.45 -13.46 20.59
CA LEU A 106 -6.20 -13.25 19.83
C LEU A 106 -6.49 -12.87 18.36
N LEU A 107 -7.46 -13.52 17.72
CA LEU A 107 -7.78 -13.23 16.33
C LEU A 107 -8.24 -11.78 16.11
N PRO A 108 -9.28 -11.27 16.81
CA PRO A 108 -9.64 -9.87 16.66
C PRO A 108 -8.51 -8.93 17.06
N ALA A 109 -7.71 -9.27 18.07
CA ALA A 109 -6.56 -8.45 18.45
C ALA A 109 -5.53 -8.32 17.32
N VAL A 110 -5.18 -9.41 16.65
CA VAL A 110 -4.25 -9.38 15.52
C VAL A 110 -4.84 -8.54 14.37
N ILE A 111 -6.12 -8.74 14.02
CA ILE A 111 -6.80 -7.98 12.95
C ILE A 111 -6.76 -6.48 13.26
N PHE A 112 -7.27 -6.08 14.43
CA PHE A 112 -7.39 -4.67 14.77
C PHE A 112 -6.02 -4.01 15.01
N THR A 113 -5.05 -4.71 15.61
CA THR A 113 -3.69 -4.17 15.79
C THR A 113 -3.02 -3.97 14.44
N SER A 114 -3.04 -4.98 13.55
CA SER A 114 -2.48 -4.85 12.21
C SER A 114 -3.17 -3.74 11.43
N GLY A 115 -4.51 -3.64 11.52
CA GLY A 115 -5.28 -2.60 10.85
C GLY A 115 -4.97 -1.20 11.35
N VAL A 116 -4.97 -0.98 12.67
CA VAL A 116 -4.69 0.35 13.26
C VAL A 116 -3.26 0.78 13.00
N LEU A 117 -2.28 -0.12 13.15
CA LEU A 117 -0.89 0.20 12.82
C LEU A 117 -0.74 0.53 11.33
N SER A 118 -1.36 -0.24 10.43
CA SER A 118 -1.30 0.00 8.99
C SER A 118 -2.05 1.26 8.55
N ALA A 119 -2.99 1.76 9.33
CA ALA A 119 -3.63 3.04 9.04
C ALA A 119 -2.64 4.21 9.11
N PHE A 120 -1.67 4.18 10.02
CA PHE A 120 -0.73 5.29 10.24
C PHE A 120 0.69 4.99 9.75
N PHE A 121 1.02 3.72 9.64
CA PHE A 121 2.33 3.25 9.19
C PHE A 121 2.16 2.40 7.93
N VAL A 122 3.12 2.47 7.03
CA VAL A 122 3.08 1.74 5.76
C VAL A 122 2.80 0.25 6.02
N ASN A 123 1.72 -0.28 5.42
CA ASN A 123 1.22 -1.63 5.66
C ASN A 123 2.27 -2.74 5.46
N ASP A 124 3.19 -2.57 4.51
CA ASP A 124 4.24 -3.54 4.21
C ASP A 124 5.17 -3.75 5.42
N ILE A 125 5.56 -2.65 6.09
CA ILE A 125 6.42 -2.71 7.29
C ILE A 125 5.66 -3.32 8.46
N VAL A 126 4.37 -2.99 8.61
CA VAL A 126 3.53 -3.61 9.65
C VAL A 126 3.45 -5.12 9.45
N CYS A 127 3.28 -5.59 8.22
CA CYS A 127 3.29 -7.02 7.91
C CYS A 127 4.62 -7.69 8.25
N LEU A 128 5.74 -7.04 7.87
CA LEU A 128 7.09 -7.56 8.14
C LEU A 128 7.32 -7.82 9.64
N VAL A 129 6.84 -6.93 10.50
CA VAL A 129 7.02 -7.02 11.95
C VAL A 129 5.98 -7.94 12.61
N MET A 130 4.73 -7.88 12.16
CA MET A 130 3.64 -8.65 12.77
C MET A 130 3.76 -10.16 12.49
N VAL A 131 4.36 -10.58 11.38
CA VAL A 131 4.49 -12.01 11.06
C VAL A 131 5.38 -12.76 12.05
N PRO A 132 6.64 -12.39 12.31
CA PRO A 132 7.48 -13.08 13.31
C PRO A 132 6.85 -13.08 14.69
N PHE A 133 6.18 -11.98 15.03
CA PHE A 133 5.47 -11.85 16.28
C PHE A 133 4.30 -12.86 16.39
N VAL A 134 3.43 -12.93 15.39
CA VAL A 134 2.32 -13.89 15.34
C VAL A 134 2.82 -15.33 15.39
N LEU A 135 3.89 -15.66 14.63
CA LEU A 135 4.50 -16.98 14.67
C LEU A 135 5.04 -17.34 16.07
N SER A 136 5.72 -16.40 16.71
CA SER A 136 6.23 -16.58 18.09
C SER A 136 5.10 -16.86 19.07
N VAL A 137 4.03 -16.05 19.03
CA VAL A 137 2.90 -16.19 19.93
C VAL A 137 2.13 -17.49 19.69
N THR A 138 1.76 -17.77 18.46
CA THR A 138 0.99 -18.99 18.13
C THR A 138 1.74 -20.26 18.47
N LYS A 139 3.07 -20.26 18.30
CA LYS A 139 3.94 -21.37 18.72
C LYS A 139 3.92 -21.56 20.23
N ARG A 140 4.01 -20.47 21.02
CA ARG A 140 4.02 -20.52 22.49
C ARG A 140 2.72 -21.06 23.10
N ILE A 141 1.58 -20.74 22.49
CA ILE A 141 0.27 -21.19 22.98
C ILE A 141 -0.30 -22.36 22.15
N ASN A 142 0.56 -23.01 21.37
CA ASN A 142 0.23 -24.20 20.54
C ASN A 142 -1.00 -24.01 19.65
N LEU A 143 -1.13 -22.83 19.02
CA LEU A 143 -2.18 -22.53 18.04
C LEU A 143 -1.66 -22.69 16.61
N ARG A 144 -2.57 -22.98 15.68
CA ARG A 144 -2.27 -22.98 14.24
C ARG A 144 -2.06 -21.54 13.77
N PRO A 145 -0.87 -21.16 13.21
CA PRO A 145 -0.59 -19.78 12.87
C PRO A 145 -1.34 -19.27 11.63
N LEU A 146 -1.78 -20.15 10.72
CA LEU A 146 -2.40 -19.77 9.43
C LEU A 146 -3.54 -18.74 9.56
N PRO A 147 -4.57 -18.88 10.43
CA PRO A 147 -5.62 -17.88 10.55
C PRO A 147 -5.13 -16.49 10.95
N TYR A 148 -4.11 -16.45 11.80
CA TYR A 148 -3.53 -15.21 12.30
C TYR A 148 -2.62 -14.54 11.27
N LEU A 149 -1.91 -15.32 10.45
CA LEU A 149 -1.14 -14.80 9.30
C LEU A 149 -2.07 -14.20 8.25
N LEU A 150 -3.18 -14.86 7.94
CA LEU A 150 -4.22 -14.31 7.08
C LEU A 150 -4.77 -13.00 7.65
N ALA A 151 -5.03 -12.97 8.96
CA ALA A 151 -5.50 -11.77 9.68
C ALA A 151 -4.51 -10.60 9.61
N VAL A 152 -3.19 -10.87 9.67
CA VAL A 152 -2.17 -9.84 9.46
C VAL A 152 -2.26 -9.28 8.04
N ALA A 153 -2.29 -10.14 7.03
CA ALA A 153 -2.33 -9.73 5.62
C ALA A 153 -3.59 -8.92 5.29
N THR A 154 -4.78 -9.48 5.58
CA THR A 154 -6.05 -8.85 5.24
C THR A 154 -6.34 -7.62 6.11
N GLY A 155 -6.09 -7.71 7.40
CA GLY A 155 -6.30 -6.61 8.35
C GLY A 155 -5.38 -5.42 8.07
N SER A 156 -4.10 -5.64 7.68
CA SER A 156 -3.19 -4.55 7.33
C SER A 156 -3.62 -3.81 6.07
N ASN A 157 -4.04 -4.54 5.02
CA ASN A 157 -4.55 -3.92 3.80
C ASN A 157 -5.83 -3.11 4.08
N ILE A 158 -6.79 -3.68 4.84
CA ILE A 158 -8.04 -2.99 5.18
C ILE A 158 -7.74 -1.73 6.01
N GLY A 159 -6.91 -1.84 7.03
CA GLY A 159 -6.56 -0.70 7.89
C GLY A 159 -5.88 0.43 7.11
N SER A 160 -4.99 0.07 6.17
CA SER A 160 -4.26 1.03 5.35
C SER A 160 -5.15 1.89 4.44
N VAL A 161 -6.39 1.48 4.17
CA VAL A 161 -7.37 2.31 3.43
C VAL A 161 -7.68 3.61 4.14
N ALA A 162 -7.62 3.63 5.48
CA ALA A 162 -8.10 4.76 6.29
C ALA A 162 -7.36 6.07 6.06
N THR A 163 -6.10 6.04 5.64
CA THR A 163 -5.27 7.25 5.57
C THR A 163 -4.42 7.31 4.30
N ILE A 164 -3.94 8.51 4.00
CA ILE A 164 -2.98 8.75 2.92
C ILE A 164 -1.66 7.99 3.17
N THR A 165 -1.21 7.89 4.42
CA THR A 165 0.07 7.25 4.75
C THR A 165 -0.01 5.74 4.97
N GLY A 166 -1.19 5.14 4.87
CA GLY A 166 -1.41 3.72 5.10
C GLY A 166 -0.70 2.82 4.08
N ASN A 167 -0.58 3.26 2.84
CA ASN A 167 0.10 2.50 1.79
C ASN A 167 0.60 3.42 0.66
N PRO A 168 1.53 2.93 -0.20
CA PRO A 168 2.14 3.75 -1.25
C PRO A 168 1.15 4.31 -2.29
N GLN A 169 0.11 3.56 -2.67
CA GLN A 169 -0.89 4.04 -3.62
C GLN A 169 -1.75 5.17 -3.06
N ASN A 170 -2.06 5.15 -1.77
CA ASN A 170 -2.79 6.25 -1.11
C ASN A 170 -1.93 7.51 -1.01
N MET A 171 -0.61 7.37 -0.77
CA MET A 171 0.32 8.50 -0.80
C MET A 171 0.33 9.17 -2.17
N LEU A 172 0.36 8.37 -3.24
CA LEU A 172 0.27 8.83 -4.62
C LEU A 172 -1.06 9.56 -4.89
N ILE A 173 -2.19 8.95 -4.50
CA ILE A 173 -3.52 9.56 -4.64
C ILE A 173 -3.60 10.86 -3.84
N GLY A 174 -3.10 10.89 -2.62
CA GLY A 174 -3.05 12.10 -1.79
C GLY A 174 -2.29 13.25 -2.44
N SER A 175 -1.19 12.94 -3.14
CA SER A 175 -0.42 13.93 -3.89
C SER A 175 -1.18 14.48 -5.11
N PHE A 176 -1.84 13.60 -5.89
CA PHE A 176 -2.54 14.02 -7.11
C PHE A 176 -3.93 14.60 -6.88
N SER A 177 -4.65 14.15 -5.86
CA SER A 177 -6.05 14.54 -5.64
C SER A 177 -6.21 15.90 -4.98
N GLY A 178 -5.20 16.37 -4.25
CA GLY A 178 -5.29 17.54 -3.38
C GLY A 178 -6.22 17.36 -2.18
N ILE A 179 -6.72 16.14 -1.92
CA ILE A 179 -7.56 15.83 -0.76
C ILE A 179 -6.71 15.95 0.51
N THR A 180 -7.24 16.67 1.50
CA THR A 180 -6.53 16.81 2.77
C THR A 180 -6.48 15.48 3.54
N TYR A 181 -5.46 15.29 4.38
CA TYR A 181 -5.33 14.08 5.19
C TYR A 181 -6.56 13.82 6.06
N ARG A 182 -7.11 14.88 6.66
CA ARG A 182 -8.32 14.82 7.49
C ARG A 182 -9.54 14.39 6.69
N ASP A 183 -9.72 14.96 5.51
CA ASP A 183 -10.87 14.67 4.65
C ASP A 183 -10.81 13.22 4.14
N PHE A 184 -9.64 12.78 3.69
CA PHE A 184 -9.38 11.40 3.32
C PHE A 184 -9.72 10.43 4.48
N PHE A 185 -9.26 10.76 5.70
CA PHE A 185 -9.51 9.96 6.89
C PHE A 185 -11.00 9.89 7.24
N VAL A 186 -11.71 11.01 7.25
CA VAL A 186 -13.14 11.05 7.61
C VAL A 186 -13.98 10.17 6.70
N HIS A 187 -13.66 10.13 5.41
CA HIS A 187 -14.40 9.33 4.43
C HIS A 187 -14.00 7.86 4.43
N LEU A 188 -12.73 7.53 4.65
CA LEU A 188 -12.22 6.16 4.48
C LEU A 188 -11.99 5.41 5.80
N ALA A 189 -11.84 6.07 6.95
CA ALA A 189 -11.72 5.39 8.23
C ALA A 189 -12.98 4.57 8.60
N PRO A 190 -14.22 5.03 8.33
CA PRO A 190 -15.41 4.18 8.52
C PRO A 190 -15.37 2.91 7.65
N VAL A 191 -14.89 3.03 6.40
CA VAL A 191 -14.74 1.88 5.49
C VAL A 191 -13.73 0.88 6.07
N ALA A 192 -12.59 1.37 6.55
CA ALA A 192 -11.59 0.52 7.18
C ALA A 192 -12.12 -0.16 8.44
N LEU A 193 -12.80 0.59 9.32
CA LEU A 193 -13.34 0.04 10.57
C LEU A 193 -14.37 -1.07 10.32
N VAL A 194 -15.36 -0.80 9.46
CA VAL A 194 -16.37 -1.82 9.11
C VAL A 194 -15.72 -2.97 8.34
N GLY A 195 -14.74 -2.69 7.49
CA GLY A 195 -13.96 -3.71 6.81
C GLY A 195 -13.22 -4.66 7.76
N LEU A 196 -12.60 -4.14 8.84
CA LEU A 196 -11.96 -4.96 9.88
C LEU A 196 -12.98 -5.83 10.65
N LEU A 197 -14.19 -5.33 10.86
CA LEU A 197 -15.29 -6.13 11.46
C LEU A 197 -15.74 -7.24 10.52
N ILE A 198 -15.84 -6.98 9.21
CA ILE A 198 -16.15 -7.99 8.19
C ILE A 198 -15.06 -9.05 8.16
N ASP A 199 -13.79 -8.64 8.15
CA ASP A 199 -12.63 -9.51 8.18
C ASP A 199 -12.66 -10.45 9.40
N TRP A 200 -12.86 -9.85 10.58
CA TRP A 200 -13.03 -10.63 11.81
C TRP A 200 -14.19 -11.64 11.72
N ALA A 201 -15.35 -11.23 11.24
CA ALA A 201 -16.51 -12.11 11.14
C ALA A 201 -16.25 -13.29 10.20
N ILE A 202 -15.61 -13.06 9.06
CA ILE A 202 -15.28 -14.11 8.08
C ILE A 202 -14.23 -15.06 8.65
N LEU A 203 -13.11 -14.55 9.17
CA LEU A 203 -12.06 -15.38 9.74
C LEU A 203 -12.56 -16.17 10.96
N HIS A 204 -13.35 -15.54 11.82
CA HIS A 204 -13.96 -16.21 12.97
C HIS A 204 -14.91 -17.33 12.55
N ARG A 205 -15.74 -17.09 11.53
CA ARG A 205 -16.65 -18.12 11.00
C ARG A 205 -15.91 -19.29 10.37
N MET A 206 -14.81 -19.03 9.67
CA MET A 206 -14.04 -20.07 8.97
C MET A 206 -13.15 -20.89 9.90
N PHE A 207 -12.58 -20.27 10.93
CA PHE A 207 -11.56 -20.88 11.78
C PHE A 207 -11.95 -20.98 13.27
N GLY A 208 -13.02 -20.34 13.72
CA GLY A 208 -13.42 -20.23 15.13
C GLY A 208 -13.64 -21.56 15.84
N GLY A 209 -14.18 -22.56 15.15
CA GLY A 209 -14.38 -23.91 15.71
C GLY A 209 -13.07 -24.64 16.06
N HIS A 210 -11.99 -24.31 15.39
CA HIS A 210 -10.65 -24.89 15.65
C HIS A 210 -9.90 -24.16 16.76
N MET A 211 -10.34 -22.94 17.14
CA MET A 211 -9.70 -22.10 18.14
C MET A 211 -10.21 -22.38 19.57
N GLN A 212 -11.44 -22.87 19.71
CA GLN A 212 -12.08 -23.09 21.01
C GLN A 212 -11.56 -24.31 21.77
N ASN A 213 -10.96 -25.28 21.08
CA ASN A 213 -10.55 -26.56 21.69
C ASN A 213 -9.11 -26.60 22.20
N GLN A 214 -8.40 -25.47 22.22
CA GLN A 214 -7.01 -25.46 22.64
C GLN A 214 -6.87 -24.72 23.98
N THR A 215 -6.67 -25.49 25.05
CA THR A 215 -6.29 -25.02 26.37
C THR A 215 -4.85 -24.51 26.31
N ALA A 216 -4.69 -23.20 26.20
CA ALA A 216 -3.38 -22.58 26.19
C ALA A 216 -2.75 -22.64 27.59
N ALA A 217 -1.68 -23.39 27.74
CA ALA A 217 -0.79 -23.22 28.85
C ALA A 217 -0.12 -21.85 28.74
N ARG A 218 -0.39 -20.97 29.71
CA ARG A 218 0.16 -19.61 29.74
C ARG A 218 1.54 -19.68 30.39
N GLU A 219 2.60 -19.70 29.59
CA GLU A 219 3.94 -19.42 30.10
C GLU A 219 4.07 -17.91 30.31
N ASP A 220 4.37 -17.51 31.55
CA ASP A 220 4.72 -16.11 31.83
C ASP A 220 6.10 -15.81 31.25
N ILE A 221 6.10 -15.14 30.09
CA ILE A 221 7.31 -14.70 29.41
C ILE A 221 7.58 -13.25 29.76
N PRO A 222 8.80 -12.92 30.25
CA PRO A 222 9.15 -11.53 30.49
C PRO A 222 9.09 -10.72 29.18
N LEU A 223 8.51 -9.51 29.26
CA LEU A 223 8.56 -8.55 28.14
C LEU A 223 10.02 -8.31 27.76
N PRO A 224 10.31 -8.14 26.46
CA PRO A 224 11.56 -7.55 26.07
C PRO A 224 11.74 -6.26 26.87
N ALA A 225 12.89 -6.08 27.50
CA ALA A 225 13.18 -4.87 28.26
C ALA A 225 13.23 -3.70 27.27
N LEU A 226 12.15 -2.91 27.24
CA LEU A 226 12.10 -1.70 26.42
C LEU A 226 12.92 -0.62 27.10
N ASP A 227 13.82 -0.09 26.31
CA ASP A 227 14.47 1.15 26.67
C ASP A 227 13.52 2.32 26.36
N PHE A 228 12.64 2.64 27.33
CA PHE A 228 11.70 3.76 27.22
C PHE A 228 12.37 5.08 26.83
N SER A 229 13.66 5.25 27.19
CA SER A 229 14.41 6.45 26.84
C SER A 229 14.62 6.57 25.34
N ARG A 230 14.81 5.46 24.64
CA ARG A 230 14.95 5.41 23.18
C ARG A 230 13.62 5.51 22.46
N LEU A 231 12.52 5.05 23.06
CA LEU A 231 11.19 5.04 22.47
C LEU A 231 10.52 6.42 22.55
N THR A 232 10.74 7.19 23.62
CA THR A 232 10.04 8.45 23.88
C THR A 232 10.18 9.45 22.73
N LYS A 233 11.39 9.66 22.20
CA LYS A 233 11.64 10.62 21.13
C LYS A 233 10.92 10.25 19.81
N PRO A 234 11.07 9.01 19.26
CA PRO A 234 10.32 8.61 18.08
C PRO A 234 8.81 8.75 18.23
N VAL A 235 8.25 8.38 19.39
CA VAL A 235 6.81 8.49 19.65
C VAL A 235 6.36 9.96 19.65
N ILE A 236 7.11 10.86 20.28
CA ILE A 236 6.81 12.31 20.26
C ILE A 236 6.84 12.84 18.84
N VAL A 237 7.87 12.50 18.05
CA VAL A 237 8.00 12.95 16.67
C VAL A 237 6.84 12.42 15.82
N VAL A 238 6.52 11.14 15.91
CA VAL A 238 5.39 10.55 15.18
C VAL A 238 4.07 11.20 15.57
N THR A 239 3.86 11.43 16.87
CA THR A 239 2.66 12.13 17.35
C THR A 239 2.58 13.54 16.74
N GLY A 240 3.68 14.27 16.71
CA GLY A 240 3.75 15.59 16.07
C GLY A 240 3.49 15.54 14.56
N VAL A 241 4.02 14.53 13.87
CA VAL A 241 3.77 14.31 12.43
C VAL A 241 2.28 14.02 12.17
N VAL A 242 1.67 13.13 12.93
CA VAL A 242 0.23 12.81 12.81
C VAL A 242 -0.62 14.04 13.10
N ILE A 243 -0.33 14.80 14.16
CA ILE A 243 -1.02 16.06 14.45
C ILE A 243 -0.88 17.02 13.27
N GLY A 244 0.31 17.18 12.70
CA GLY A 244 0.56 18.02 11.54
C GLY A 244 -0.27 17.61 10.32
N PHE A 245 -0.42 16.32 10.05
CA PHE A 245 -1.29 15.80 8.98
C PHE A 245 -2.76 16.20 9.20
N PHE A 246 -3.28 15.99 10.40
CA PHE A 246 -4.68 16.37 10.73
C PHE A 246 -4.90 17.86 10.82
N ALA A 247 -3.85 18.65 11.08
CA ALA A 247 -3.89 20.10 11.02
C ALA A 247 -3.92 20.68 9.59
N GLY A 248 -3.83 19.79 8.56
CA GLY A 248 -3.90 20.19 7.16
C GLY A 248 -2.57 20.67 6.57
N LEU A 249 -1.45 20.44 7.27
CA LEU A 249 -0.13 20.74 6.72
C LEU A 249 0.24 19.74 5.62
N PRO A 250 1.06 20.13 4.62
CA PRO A 250 1.45 19.25 3.51
C PRO A 250 2.14 17.97 4.02
N PRO A 251 1.61 16.77 3.73
CA PRO A 251 2.12 15.52 4.32
C PRO A 251 3.59 15.26 4.03
N ALA A 252 4.05 15.51 2.80
CA ALA A 252 5.46 15.33 2.44
C ALA A 252 6.40 16.20 3.27
N THR A 253 6.04 17.46 3.49
CA THR A 253 6.83 18.41 4.28
C THR A 253 6.87 17.99 5.75
N VAL A 254 5.71 17.68 6.33
CA VAL A 254 5.62 17.29 7.75
C VAL A 254 6.41 16.00 8.02
N ALA A 255 6.26 14.99 7.15
CA ALA A 255 7.01 13.75 7.27
C ALA A 255 8.52 13.97 7.12
N ALA A 256 8.95 14.82 6.17
CA ALA A 256 10.35 15.15 5.99
C ALA A 256 10.97 15.82 7.22
N PHE A 257 10.25 16.77 7.84
CA PHE A 257 10.69 17.38 9.10
C PHE A 257 10.76 16.34 10.23
N GLY A 258 9.78 15.47 10.36
CA GLY A 258 9.79 14.37 11.34
C GLY A 258 11.00 13.46 11.17
N ALA A 259 11.26 13.00 9.95
CA ALA A 259 12.42 12.19 9.62
C ALA A 259 13.75 12.91 9.92
N ALA A 260 13.86 14.20 9.56
CA ALA A 260 15.03 15.00 9.85
C ALA A 260 15.30 15.15 11.35
N ILE A 261 14.26 15.38 12.16
CA ILE A 261 14.39 15.44 13.63
C ILE A 261 14.92 14.12 14.19
N LEU A 262 14.41 12.97 13.70
CA LEU A 262 14.88 11.66 14.14
C LEU A 262 16.35 11.41 13.76
N LEU A 263 16.78 11.83 12.58
CA LEU A 263 18.17 11.72 12.13
C LEU A 263 19.10 12.62 12.95
N ILE A 264 18.73 13.88 13.20
CA ILE A 264 19.55 14.85 13.97
C ILE A 264 19.70 14.40 15.43
N THR A 265 18.64 13.85 16.03
CA THR A 265 18.65 13.46 17.45
C THR A 265 19.47 12.20 17.74
N ARG A 266 19.97 11.51 16.71
CA ARG A 266 20.90 10.36 16.76
C ARG A 266 20.53 9.31 17.82
N THR A 267 19.27 8.94 17.91
CA THR A 267 18.82 7.86 18.79
C THR A 267 19.33 6.49 18.32
N LEU A 268 19.55 6.38 17.02
CA LEU A 268 20.01 5.18 16.33
C LEU A 268 21.18 5.51 15.39
N ASP A 269 21.94 4.48 15.03
CA ASP A 269 22.96 4.54 14.00
C ASP A 269 22.29 4.77 12.63
N PRO A 270 22.66 5.85 11.90
CA PRO A 270 22.07 6.15 10.59
C PRO A 270 22.20 5.03 9.56
N GLU A 271 23.31 4.26 9.59
CA GLU A 271 23.51 3.14 8.66
C GLU A 271 22.45 2.05 8.85
N LYS A 272 22.05 1.79 10.10
CA LYS A 272 20.98 0.83 10.39
C LYS A 272 19.64 1.35 9.88
N LEU A 273 19.37 2.63 10.06
CA LEU A 273 18.13 3.25 9.62
C LEU A 273 18.01 3.28 8.09
N TYR A 274 19.12 3.54 7.36
CA TYR A 274 19.10 3.51 5.89
C TYR A 274 18.84 2.11 5.32
N LYS A 275 19.11 1.05 6.07
CA LYS A 275 18.78 -0.34 5.68
C LYS A 275 17.30 -0.65 5.80
N GLU A 276 16.56 0.11 6.60
CA GLU A 276 15.10 -0.01 6.72
C GLU A 276 14.36 0.64 5.53
N VAL A 277 15.04 1.46 4.74
CA VAL A 277 14.46 2.09 3.55
C VAL A 277 14.39 1.09 2.41
N ASP A 278 13.19 0.86 1.88
CA ASP A 278 13.01 0.08 0.66
C ASP A 278 13.34 0.94 -0.57
N TRP A 279 14.63 0.94 -0.91
CA TRP A 279 15.15 1.63 -2.08
C TRP A 279 14.53 1.10 -3.38
N GLY A 280 14.16 -0.19 -3.43
CA GLY A 280 13.50 -0.79 -4.58
C GLY A 280 12.16 -0.14 -4.88
N VAL A 281 11.37 0.14 -3.86
CA VAL A 281 10.09 0.86 -4.00
C VAL A 281 10.30 2.28 -4.51
N LEU A 282 11.27 3.03 -3.97
CA LEU A 282 11.54 4.40 -4.43
C LEU A 282 11.96 4.43 -5.90
N VAL A 283 12.88 3.56 -6.29
CA VAL A 283 13.33 3.41 -7.67
C VAL A 283 12.20 2.98 -8.59
N PHE A 284 11.36 2.05 -8.13
CA PHE A 284 10.16 1.63 -8.86
C PHE A 284 9.22 2.80 -9.17
N PHE A 285 8.95 3.66 -8.18
CA PHE A 285 8.10 4.84 -8.37
C PHE A 285 8.68 5.83 -9.38
N VAL A 286 9.98 6.15 -9.27
CA VAL A 286 10.65 7.03 -10.22
C VAL A 286 10.53 6.49 -11.65
N GLY A 287 10.82 5.19 -11.84
CA GLY A 287 10.69 4.54 -13.14
C GLY A 287 9.25 4.53 -13.66
N LEU A 288 8.28 4.25 -12.79
CA LEU A 288 6.87 4.23 -13.13
C LEU A 288 6.36 5.61 -13.56
N PHE A 289 6.76 6.69 -12.89
CA PHE A 289 6.45 8.06 -13.28
C PHE A 289 6.94 8.37 -14.72
N LEU A 290 8.15 7.98 -15.04
CA LEU A 290 8.72 8.20 -16.38
C LEU A 290 8.04 7.35 -17.48
N ILE A 291 7.69 6.10 -17.15
CA ILE A 291 6.98 5.21 -18.10
C ILE A 291 5.58 5.76 -18.38
N VAL A 292 4.83 6.15 -17.33
CA VAL A 292 3.48 6.68 -17.50
C VAL A 292 3.50 8.06 -18.17
N GLY A 293 4.44 8.95 -17.76
CA GLY A 293 4.62 10.24 -18.43
C GLY A 293 4.98 10.10 -19.90
N GLY A 294 5.82 9.12 -20.25
CA GLY A 294 6.10 8.79 -21.65
C GLY A 294 4.86 8.28 -22.40
N ALA A 295 4.01 7.48 -21.73
CA ALA A 295 2.76 7.02 -22.30
C ALA A 295 1.76 8.18 -22.51
N GLU A 296 1.72 9.15 -21.60
CA GLU A 296 0.93 10.39 -21.73
C GLU A 296 1.43 11.21 -22.95
N ASN A 297 2.73 11.45 -23.07
CA ASN A 297 3.32 12.15 -24.20
C ASN A 297 3.07 11.46 -25.56
N ALA A 298 3.01 10.13 -25.58
CA ALA A 298 2.74 9.35 -26.78
C ALA A 298 1.24 9.26 -27.13
N GLY A 299 0.35 9.89 -26.36
CA GLY A 299 -1.10 9.85 -26.57
C GLY A 299 -1.75 8.50 -26.25
N ILE A 300 -1.05 7.61 -25.53
CA ILE A 300 -1.59 6.31 -25.12
C ILE A 300 -2.73 6.52 -24.14
N VAL A 301 -2.55 7.43 -23.19
CA VAL A 301 -3.56 7.75 -22.16
C VAL A 301 -4.82 8.33 -22.80
N GLU A 302 -4.71 9.22 -23.78
CA GLU A 302 -5.89 9.76 -24.50
C GLU A 302 -6.70 8.67 -25.18
N ARG A 303 -6.03 7.69 -25.79
CA ARG A 303 -6.72 6.55 -26.43
C ARG A 303 -7.40 5.66 -25.38
N MET A 304 -6.76 5.45 -24.24
CA MET A 304 -7.39 4.74 -23.10
C MET A 304 -8.63 5.50 -22.60
N LEU A 305 -8.56 6.84 -22.48
CA LEU A 305 -9.69 7.69 -22.10
C LEU A 305 -10.87 7.54 -23.07
N ASN A 306 -10.60 7.55 -24.39
CA ASN A 306 -11.63 7.37 -25.42
C ASN A 306 -12.31 5.99 -25.33
N VAL A 307 -11.54 4.93 -25.10
CA VAL A 307 -12.09 3.58 -24.84
C VAL A 307 -12.91 3.56 -23.55
N ALA A 308 -12.41 4.22 -22.51
CA ALA A 308 -13.05 4.32 -21.21
C ALA A 308 -14.45 4.96 -21.29
N GLN A 309 -14.63 5.99 -22.12
CA GLN A 309 -15.94 6.62 -22.34
C GLN A 309 -16.95 5.66 -22.95
N HIS A 310 -16.53 4.81 -23.91
CA HIS A 310 -17.41 3.81 -24.53
C HIS A 310 -17.86 2.73 -23.55
N TRP A 311 -17.09 2.47 -22.49
CA TRP A 311 -17.39 1.46 -21.47
C TRP A 311 -18.06 2.03 -20.22
N ASN A 312 -18.51 3.30 -20.26
CA ASN A 312 -19.13 3.98 -19.11
C ASN A 312 -18.27 3.95 -17.83
N LEU A 313 -16.94 3.99 -17.99
CA LEU A 313 -16.01 3.95 -16.85
C LEU A 313 -16.18 5.15 -15.89
N GLN A 314 -16.89 6.18 -16.29
CA GLN A 314 -17.25 7.31 -15.42
C GLN A 314 -18.35 6.98 -14.40
N GLN A 315 -19.02 5.83 -14.53
CA GLN A 315 -19.94 5.35 -13.49
C GLN A 315 -19.14 4.71 -12.35
N LEU A 316 -19.35 5.18 -11.11
CA LEU A 316 -18.60 4.71 -9.93
C LEU A 316 -18.59 3.17 -9.76
N PRO A 317 -19.71 2.43 -9.94
CA PRO A 317 -19.67 0.96 -9.83
C PRO A 317 -18.79 0.29 -10.88
N VAL A 318 -18.82 0.78 -12.12
CA VAL A 318 -17.98 0.27 -13.21
C VAL A 318 -16.51 0.58 -12.92
N PHE A 319 -16.23 1.82 -12.55
CA PHE A 319 -14.88 2.26 -12.17
C PHE A 319 -14.32 1.44 -11.01
N THR A 320 -15.09 1.26 -9.94
CA THR A 320 -14.71 0.42 -8.78
C THR A 320 -14.32 -0.99 -9.21
N THR A 321 -15.14 -1.61 -10.05
CA THR A 321 -14.90 -2.98 -10.53
C THR A 321 -13.64 -3.06 -11.39
N VAL A 322 -13.47 -2.13 -12.33
CA VAL A 322 -12.28 -2.07 -13.20
C VAL A 322 -11.02 -1.82 -12.37
N VAL A 323 -11.04 -0.87 -11.43
CA VAL A 323 -9.91 -0.62 -10.54
C VAL A 323 -9.56 -1.86 -9.73
N ALA A 324 -10.56 -2.54 -9.14
CA ALA A 324 -10.32 -3.74 -8.35
C ALA A 324 -9.69 -4.88 -9.18
N LEU A 325 -10.18 -5.12 -10.39
CA LEU A 325 -9.62 -6.12 -11.29
C LEU A 325 -8.20 -5.73 -11.74
N LEU A 326 -8.01 -4.48 -12.14
CA LEU A 326 -6.74 -3.98 -12.61
C LEU A 326 -5.66 -4.06 -11.51
N SER A 327 -6.01 -3.69 -10.27
CA SER A 327 -5.09 -3.79 -9.12
C SER A 327 -4.60 -5.21 -8.88
N ASN A 328 -5.45 -6.22 -9.08
CA ASN A 328 -5.04 -7.61 -8.96
C ASN A 328 -4.17 -8.09 -10.13
N VAL A 329 -4.32 -7.50 -11.31
CA VAL A 329 -3.53 -7.87 -12.50
C VAL A 329 -2.17 -7.19 -12.49
N VAL A 330 -2.12 -5.85 -12.34
CA VAL A 330 -0.86 -5.09 -12.49
C VAL A 330 -0.27 -4.59 -11.17
N SER A 331 -0.90 -4.92 -10.02
CA SER A 331 -0.61 -4.36 -8.69
C SER A 331 -1.19 -2.95 -8.47
N ASN A 332 -1.34 -2.57 -7.18
CA ASN A 332 -2.11 -1.38 -6.77
C ASN A 332 -1.55 -0.07 -7.34
N VAL A 333 -0.25 0.17 -7.20
CA VAL A 333 0.38 1.43 -7.63
C VAL A 333 0.34 1.61 -9.14
N PRO A 334 0.74 0.62 -9.99
CA PRO A 334 0.56 0.72 -11.43
C PRO A 334 -0.90 0.90 -11.86
N ALA A 335 -1.85 0.24 -11.18
CA ALA A 335 -3.27 0.40 -11.47
C ALA A 335 -3.73 1.84 -11.26
N VAL A 336 -3.38 2.45 -10.10
CA VAL A 336 -3.67 3.85 -9.80
C VAL A 336 -3.07 4.78 -10.85
N MET A 337 -1.80 4.56 -11.22
CA MET A 337 -1.13 5.37 -12.23
C MET A 337 -1.79 5.30 -13.61
N LEU A 338 -2.36 4.15 -13.98
CA LEU A 338 -3.09 3.99 -15.23
C LEU A 338 -4.39 4.79 -15.29
N VAL A 339 -5.14 4.80 -14.15
CA VAL A 339 -6.50 5.34 -14.17
C VAL A 339 -6.61 6.73 -13.56
N LYS A 340 -5.56 7.27 -12.93
CA LYS A 340 -5.57 8.61 -12.32
C LYS A 340 -6.06 9.71 -13.27
N SER A 341 -5.68 9.61 -14.55
CA SER A 341 -6.03 10.61 -15.58
C SER A 341 -7.52 10.57 -16.00
N LEU A 342 -8.26 9.49 -15.61
CA LEU A 342 -9.70 9.40 -15.79
C LEU A 342 -10.47 10.22 -14.76
N VAL A 343 -9.93 10.34 -13.55
CA VAL A 343 -10.64 10.85 -12.37
C VAL A 343 -11.14 12.29 -12.54
N PRO A 344 -10.39 13.23 -13.13
CA PRO A 344 -10.89 14.59 -13.36
C PRO A 344 -12.12 14.68 -14.26
N GLY A 345 -12.40 13.64 -15.08
CA GLY A 345 -13.56 13.56 -15.96
C GLY A 345 -14.87 13.07 -15.32
N PHE A 346 -14.83 12.70 -14.03
CA PHE A 346 -16.03 12.29 -13.30
C PHE A 346 -16.88 13.49 -12.91
N ALA A 347 -18.20 13.28 -12.74
CA ALA A 347 -19.12 14.30 -12.22
C ALA A 347 -18.73 14.73 -10.80
N HIS A 348 -18.23 13.80 -9.99
CA HIS A 348 -17.74 14.00 -8.63
C HIS A 348 -16.29 13.49 -8.51
N PRO A 349 -15.27 14.27 -8.94
CA PRO A 349 -13.87 13.82 -8.93
C PRO A 349 -13.36 13.49 -7.53
N HIS A 350 -13.80 14.21 -6.51
CA HIS A 350 -13.46 13.95 -5.11
C HIS A 350 -13.81 12.51 -4.70
N THR A 351 -15.08 12.12 -4.91
CA THR A 351 -15.56 10.76 -4.62
C THR A 351 -14.83 9.72 -5.47
N ALA A 352 -14.55 10.02 -6.73
CA ALA A 352 -13.82 9.10 -7.61
C ALA A 352 -12.37 8.85 -7.12
N TRP A 353 -11.68 9.85 -6.58
CA TRP A 353 -10.37 9.67 -5.93
C TRP A 353 -10.46 8.76 -4.69
N LEU A 354 -11.47 8.96 -3.84
CA LEU A 354 -11.69 8.12 -2.66
C LEU A 354 -12.03 6.68 -3.05
N VAL A 355 -12.86 6.49 -4.08
CA VAL A 355 -13.16 5.17 -4.65
C VAL A 355 -11.92 4.51 -5.23
N LEU A 356 -11.05 5.26 -5.92
CA LEU A 356 -9.78 4.75 -6.44
C LEU A 356 -8.88 4.24 -5.31
N ALA A 357 -8.74 5.02 -4.23
CA ALA A 357 -7.96 4.63 -3.05
C ALA A 357 -8.53 3.38 -2.38
N MET A 358 -9.82 3.35 -2.13
CA MET A 358 -10.53 2.24 -1.50
C MET A 358 -10.44 0.97 -2.36
N ALA A 359 -10.85 1.04 -3.61
CA ALA A 359 -10.95 -0.13 -4.48
C ALA A 359 -9.58 -0.73 -4.80
N SER A 360 -8.56 0.10 -5.10
CA SER A 360 -7.21 -0.40 -5.36
C SER A 360 -6.59 -1.08 -4.15
N THR A 361 -6.86 -0.59 -2.95
CA THR A 361 -6.31 -1.16 -1.72
C THR A 361 -7.04 -2.42 -1.28
N LEU A 362 -8.39 -2.38 -1.22
CA LEU A 362 -9.19 -3.54 -0.76
C LEU A 362 -9.11 -4.71 -1.75
N ALA A 363 -8.97 -4.44 -3.04
CA ALA A 363 -8.74 -5.46 -4.06
C ALA A 363 -7.48 -6.29 -3.79
N GLY A 364 -6.48 -5.70 -3.14
CA GLY A 364 -5.26 -6.40 -2.74
C GLY A 364 -5.51 -7.63 -1.87
N ASN A 365 -6.64 -7.71 -1.18
CA ASN A 365 -7.00 -8.85 -0.35
C ASN A 365 -7.46 -10.08 -1.15
N LEU A 366 -7.73 -9.95 -2.45
CA LEU A 366 -8.27 -11.06 -3.25
C LEU A 366 -7.29 -12.21 -3.41
N THR A 367 -6.03 -11.92 -3.66
CA THR A 367 -4.99 -12.92 -3.92
C THR A 367 -3.68 -12.60 -3.20
N ILE A 368 -2.81 -13.60 -3.06
CA ILE A 368 -1.47 -13.39 -2.49
C ILE A 368 -0.70 -12.33 -3.28
N THR A 369 -0.79 -12.36 -4.61
CA THR A 369 -0.08 -11.43 -5.49
C THR A 369 -0.76 -10.07 -5.62
N GLY A 370 -1.99 -9.93 -5.10
CA GLY A 370 -2.78 -8.70 -5.15
C GLY A 370 -2.17 -7.54 -4.34
N SER A 371 -1.35 -7.85 -3.31
CA SER A 371 -0.66 -6.84 -2.51
C SER A 371 0.75 -7.29 -2.15
N VAL A 372 1.68 -6.34 -2.10
CA VAL A 372 3.06 -6.58 -1.60
C VAL A 372 3.02 -7.05 -0.15
N ALA A 373 2.17 -6.46 0.68
CA ALA A 373 1.97 -6.85 2.07
C ALA A 373 1.64 -8.35 2.21
N ASN A 374 0.78 -8.90 1.34
CA ASN A 374 0.44 -10.32 1.35
C ASN A 374 1.64 -11.21 1.01
N ILE A 375 2.42 -10.78 0.01
CA ILE A 375 3.65 -11.49 -0.37
C ILE A 375 4.64 -11.50 0.80
N ILE A 376 4.82 -10.37 1.49
CA ILE A 376 5.67 -10.26 2.68
C ILE A 376 5.20 -11.26 3.75
N VAL A 377 3.90 -11.30 4.05
CA VAL A 377 3.35 -12.24 5.04
C VAL A 377 3.65 -13.69 4.65
N VAL A 378 3.40 -14.07 3.40
CA VAL A 378 3.60 -15.44 2.92
C VAL A 378 5.08 -15.81 2.90
N GLU A 379 5.95 -14.95 2.40
CA GLU A 379 7.39 -15.21 2.31
C GLU A 379 8.05 -15.25 3.71
N SER A 380 7.68 -14.32 4.59
CA SER A 380 8.21 -14.30 5.96
C SER A 380 7.73 -15.49 6.80
N ALA A 381 6.58 -16.06 6.48
CA ALA A 381 6.05 -17.25 7.17
C ALA A 381 6.61 -18.57 6.64
N LYS A 382 7.17 -18.62 5.43
CA LYS A 382 7.62 -19.85 4.75
C LYS A 382 8.50 -20.79 5.57
N PRO A 383 9.44 -20.34 6.40
CA PRO A 383 10.24 -21.25 7.20
C PRO A 383 9.42 -22.11 8.16
N ASP A 384 8.28 -21.60 8.64
CA ASP A 384 7.44 -22.21 9.66
C ASP A 384 6.09 -22.73 9.11
N VAL A 385 5.51 -22.01 8.13
CA VAL A 385 4.15 -22.25 7.64
C VAL A 385 4.05 -22.01 6.13
N HIS A 386 3.52 -23.00 5.42
CA HIS A 386 3.16 -22.83 4.01
C HIS A 386 1.74 -22.27 3.88
N VAL A 387 1.60 -21.07 3.32
CA VAL A 387 0.31 -20.46 2.99
C VAL A 387 0.05 -20.71 1.51
N GLY A 388 -0.88 -21.63 1.21
CA GLY A 388 -1.27 -21.96 -0.17
C GLY A 388 -2.15 -20.88 -0.81
N PHE A 389 -2.14 -20.84 -2.16
CA PHE A 389 -3.01 -19.93 -2.91
C PHE A 389 -4.49 -20.11 -2.54
N TRP A 390 -4.97 -21.34 -2.45
CA TRP A 390 -6.37 -21.63 -2.14
C TRP A 390 -6.73 -21.33 -0.68
N ASP A 391 -5.79 -21.46 0.25
CA ASP A 391 -6.00 -21.09 1.65
C ASP A 391 -6.22 -19.59 1.78
N TYR A 392 -5.46 -18.80 1.02
CA TYR A 392 -5.61 -17.36 0.96
C TYR A 392 -6.88 -16.94 0.22
N PHE A 393 -7.10 -17.45 -1.00
CA PHE A 393 -8.19 -17.03 -1.88
C PHE A 393 -9.59 -17.27 -1.29
N ARG A 394 -9.77 -18.41 -0.60
CA ARG A 394 -11.06 -18.72 0.06
C ARG A 394 -11.45 -17.70 1.12
N VAL A 395 -10.49 -17.08 1.76
CA VAL A 395 -10.67 -16.02 2.75
C VAL A 395 -10.71 -14.66 2.06
N GLY A 396 -9.78 -14.41 1.17
CA GLY A 396 -9.61 -13.12 0.50
C GLY A 396 -10.79 -12.74 -0.39
N LEU A 397 -11.41 -13.71 -1.09
CA LEU A 397 -12.54 -13.44 -1.98
C LEU A 397 -13.75 -12.81 -1.24
N PRO A 398 -14.33 -13.45 -0.21
CA PRO A 398 -15.47 -12.86 0.50
C PRO A 398 -15.10 -11.54 1.20
N ILE A 399 -13.90 -11.41 1.75
CA ILE A 399 -13.42 -10.17 2.36
C ILE A 399 -13.39 -9.05 1.32
N THR A 400 -12.74 -9.28 0.17
CA THR A 400 -12.63 -8.29 -0.91
C THR A 400 -14.00 -7.85 -1.42
N VAL A 401 -14.87 -8.80 -1.74
CA VAL A 401 -16.20 -8.50 -2.28
C VAL A 401 -17.03 -7.69 -1.29
N LEU A 402 -17.14 -8.15 -0.04
CA LEU A 402 -17.96 -7.48 0.96
C LEU A 402 -17.43 -6.11 1.36
N THR A 403 -16.10 -5.97 1.49
CA THR A 403 -15.51 -4.68 1.87
C THR A 403 -15.60 -3.65 0.74
N ILE A 404 -15.39 -4.04 -0.52
CA ILE A 404 -15.56 -3.16 -1.68
C ILE A 404 -17.03 -2.75 -1.85
N LEU A 405 -17.97 -3.70 -1.76
CA LEU A 405 -19.40 -3.39 -1.86
C LEU A 405 -19.83 -2.42 -0.76
N MET A 406 -19.49 -2.70 0.49
CA MET A 406 -19.80 -1.83 1.62
C MET A 406 -19.20 -0.45 1.46
N GLY A 407 -17.90 -0.37 1.11
CA GLY A 407 -17.22 0.90 0.91
C GLY A 407 -17.78 1.69 -0.28
N SER A 408 -18.19 1.02 -1.37
CA SER A 408 -18.85 1.68 -2.51
C SER A 408 -20.20 2.28 -2.14
N ILE A 409 -21.01 1.55 -1.36
CA ILE A 409 -22.28 2.06 -0.85
C ILE A 409 -22.06 3.27 0.07
N TRP A 410 -21.10 3.17 0.98
CA TRP A 410 -20.74 4.26 1.87
C TRP A 410 -20.32 5.52 1.12
N LEU A 411 -19.36 5.40 0.18
CA LEU A 411 -18.88 6.55 -0.60
C LEU A 411 -19.92 7.12 -1.57
N ALA A 412 -20.85 6.31 -2.05
CA ALA A 412 -21.99 6.81 -2.83
C ALA A 412 -23.00 7.59 -1.98
N TRP A 413 -23.05 7.35 -0.66
CA TRP A 413 -23.96 8.03 0.27
C TRP A 413 -23.36 9.30 0.85
N VAL A 414 -22.06 9.35 1.09
CA VAL A 414 -21.38 10.46 1.80
C VAL A 414 -20.69 11.42 0.81
N GLY A 415 -20.35 10.98 -0.40
CA GLY A 415 -19.68 11.74 -1.46
C GLY A 415 -20.65 12.28 -2.46
#